data_32eed6972637361f78a9a38ec8be8c9b
#
_entry.id   32eed6972637361f78a9a38ec8be8c9b
#
_cell.length_a   1.000
_cell.length_b   1.000
_cell.length_c   1.000
_cell.angle_alpha   90.00
_cell.angle_beta   90.00
_cell.angle_gamma   90.00
#
_symmetry.space_group_name_H-M   'P 1'
#
loop_
_entity.id
_entity.type
_entity.pdbx_description
1 polymer ?
#
loop_
_entity_poly.entity_id
_entity_poly.type
_entity_poly.pdbx_seq_one_letter_code
_entity_poly.pdbx_strand_id
1 'polypeptide(L)'
;MIFEFCYHITLIYNEYSNNIAERIGHYTQLPNGWEVVPMQMLCSLTDGEKLDGKEMPNLDVKYLRGERDLKTLTYGRYVAANSLLILVDGENSGEVFRTPIEGYQGSTFKQLHIAENIHTDYLLHVINLHRKSLRENKIGSAIPHLNKKQFKAIEVPVPPYNEQVKIVAAINSAQDRLDTIMENL
;
A
#
# COMPACT_ATOMS: atom_id res chain seq x y z
N MET A 1 10.05 20.46 14.07
CA MET A 1 9.08 19.54 14.69
C MET A 1 8.45 18.57 13.68
N ILE A 2 7.84 19.03 12.57
CA ILE A 2 7.23 18.16 11.53
C ILE A 2 8.30 17.43 10.69
N PHE A 3 9.41 18.09 10.35
CA PHE A 3 10.56 17.48 9.65
C PHE A 3 11.27 16.41 10.50
N GLU A 4 11.38 16.62 11.80
CA GLU A 4 11.90 15.61 12.72
C GLU A 4 10.96 14.40 12.80
N PHE A 5 9.67 14.61 12.71
CA PHE A 5 8.67 13.53 12.81
C PHE A 5 8.66 12.65 11.55
N CYS A 6 8.69 13.24 10.33
CA CYS A 6 8.83 12.49 9.08
C CYS A 6 10.19 11.81 8.98
N TYR A 7 11.26 12.49 9.41
CA TYR A 7 12.61 11.93 9.50
C TYR A 7 12.67 10.79 10.53
N HIS A 8 11.99 10.92 11.67
CA HIS A 8 11.88 9.87 12.67
C HIS A 8 11.06 8.66 12.19
N ILE A 9 9.96 8.85 11.47
CA ILE A 9 9.21 7.73 10.87
C ILE A 9 10.09 7.03 9.83
N THR A 10 10.80 7.76 8.99
CA THR A 10 11.72 7.19 7.99
C THR A 10 12.94 6.53 8.65
N LEU A 11 13.48 7.07 9.73
CA LEU A 11 14.55 6.47 10.52
C LEU A 11 14.07 5.24 11.29
N ILE A 12 12.96 5.32 12.00
CA ILE A 12 12.34 4.18 12.69
C ILE A 12 12.12 3.06 11.67
N TYR A 13 11.71 3.37 10.46
CA TYR A 13 11.39 2.40 9.43
C TYR A 13 12.62 1.80 8.74
N ASN A 14 13.62 2.60 8.39
CA ASN A 14 14.88 2.12 7.80
C ASN A 14 15.75 1.34 8.81
N GLU A 15 15.64 1.63 10.08
CA GLU A 15 16.31 0.89 11.15
C GLU A 15 15.58 -0.39 11.52
N TYR A 16 14.22 -0.41 11.43
CA TYR A 16 13.40 -1.59 11.69
C TYR A 16 13.59 -2.71 10.65
N SER A 17 13.94 -2.37 9.41
CA SER A 17 14.04 -3.37 8.34
C SER A 17 15.30 -4.22 8.39
N ASN A 18 16.32 -3.87 9.16
CA ASN A 18 17.61 -4.56 9.11
C ASN A 18 18.05 -5.32 10.37
N ASN A 19 17.41 -5.16 11.53
CA ASN A 19 17.65 -6.04 12.70
C ASN A 19 16.74 -5.68 13.89
N ILE A 20 15.59 -6.33 13.97
CA ILE A 20 14.59 -6.11 15.03
C ILE A 20 15.15 -6.40 16.44
N ALA A 21 16.12 -7.31 16.59
CA ALA A 21 16.62 -7.74 17.89
C ALA A 21 17.73 -6.86 18.50
N GLU A 22 18.53 -6.16 17.70
CA GLU A 22 19.70 -5.41 18.20
C GLU A 22 19.50 -3.89 18.33
N ARG A 23 18.45 -3.33 17.75
CA ARG A 23 18.26 -1.87 17.64
C ARG A 23 17.17 -1.25 18.50
N ILE A 24 16.49 -2.03 19.32
CA ILE A 24 15.53 -1.55 20.34
C ILE A 24 16.21 -0.57 21.36
N GLY A 25 17.53 -0.46 21.35
CA GLY A 25 18.29 0.33 22.31
C GLY A 25 18.13 1.86 22.24
N HIS A 26 17.62 2.44 21.15
CA HIS A 26 17.51 3.89 21.00
C HIS A 26 16.08 4.45 21.03
N TYR A 27 15.04 3.61 20.86
CA TYR A 27 13.65 4.01 21.03
C TYR A 27 12.98 3.02 21.99
N THR A 28 13.15 3.25 23.25
CA THR A 28 12.73 2.33 24.30
C THR A 28 11.23 2.28 24.54
N GLN A 29 10.40 3.13 23.93
CA GLN A 29 8.94 3.11 24.08
C GLN A 29 8.24 3.75 22.88
N LEU A 30 7.18 3.09 22.39
CA LEU A 30 6.21 3.73 21.51
C LEU A 30 5.56 4.92 22.21
N PRO A 31 5.16 5.98 21.47
CA PRO A 31 4.36 7.06 22.04
C PRO A 31 3.10 6.53 22.72
N ASN A 32 2.61 7.23 23.74
CA ASN A 32 1.40 6.82 24.44
C ASN A 32 0.22 6.66 23.48
N GLY A 33 -0.49 5.54 23.57
CA GLY A 33 -1.64 5.23 22.74
C GLY A 33 -1.30 4.64 21.37
N TRP A 34 0.00 4.41 21.07
CA TRP A 34 0.42 3.68 19.88
C TRP A 34 0.52 2.19 20.16
N GLU A 35 0.15 1.36 19.18
CA GLU A 35 0.24 -0.09 19.26
C GLU A 35 1.01 -0.61 18.04
N VAL A 36 1.70 -1.76 18.18
CA VAL A 36 2.26 -2.50 17.03
C VAL A 36 1.29 -3.60 16.67
N VAL A 37 0.80 -3.55 15.43
CA VAL A 37 -0.22 -4.47 14.94
C VAL A 37 0.25 -5.12 13.63
N PRO A 38 0.19 -6.45 13.47
CA PRO A 38 0.57 -7.09 12.21
C PRO A 38 -0.40 -6.70 11.08
N MET A 39 0.12 -6.48 9.88
CA MET A 39 -0.63 -6.05 8.69
C MET A 39 -1.90 -6.87 8.42
N GLN A 40 -1.87 -8.17 8.70
CA GLN A 40 -3.04 -9.05 8.54
C GLN A 40 -4.24 -8.68 9.40
N MET A 41 -4.04 -7.92 10.47
CA MET A 41 -5.14 -7.42 11.33
C MET A 41 -5.69 -6.07 10.83
N LEU A 42 -4.96 -5.38 9.95
CA LEU A 42 -5.29 -4.04 9.47
C LEU A 42 -5.92 -4.07 8.07
N CYS A 43 -5.66 -5.13 7.29
CA CYS A 43 -6.21 -5.28 5.97
C CYS A 43 -6.33 -6.74 5.53
N SER A 44 -7.13 -6.98 4.51
CA SER A 44 -7.28 -8.28 3.86
C SER A 44 -7.12 -8.18 2.35
N LEU A 45 -6.69 -9.28 1.72
CA LEU A 45 -6.57 -9.42 0.28
C LEU A 45 -7.62 -10.42 -0.23
N THR A 46 -8.49 -9.97 -1.11
CA THR A 46 -9.58 -10.80 -1.65
C THR A 46 -9.59 -10.77 -3.18
N ASP A 47 -10.35 -11.66 -3.75
CA ASP A 47 -10.76 -11.59 -5.15
C ASP A 47 -12.13 -10.95 -5.25
N GLY A 48 -12.38 -10.22 -6.33
CA GLY A 48 -13.71 -9.74 -6.66
C GLY A 48 -14.66 -10.89 -7.01
N GLU A 49 -15.95 -10.62 -6.90
CA GLU A 49 -16.99 -11.53 -7.36
C GLU A 49 -16.86 -11.78 -8.87
N LYS A 50 -17.02 -13.03 -9.30
CA LYS A 50 -17.01 -13.36 -10.73
C LYS A 50 -18.31 -12.92 -11.35
N LEU A 51 -18.22 -12.09 -12.39
CA LEU A 51 -19.32 -11.71 -13.24
C LEU A 51 -19.08 -12.15 -14.67
N ASP A 52 -20.15 -12.48 -15.38
CA ASP A 52 -20.15 -12.92 -16.77
C ASP A 52 -21.30 -12.24 -17.53
N GLY A 53 -21.08 -11.99 -18.83
CA GLY A 53 -22.09 -11.42 -19.73
C GLY A 53 -22.28 -9.90 -19.66
N LYS A 54 -21.55 -9.18 -18.78
CA LYS A 54 -21.58 -7.72 -18.74
C LYS A 54 -20.24 -7.17 -19.29
N GLU A 55 -20.32 -6.35 -20.33
CA GLU A 55 -19.14 -5.66 -20.85
C GLU A 55 -18.71 -4.56 -19.87
N MET A 56 -17.44 -4.64 -19.41
CA MET A 56 -16.86 -3.69 -18.45
C MET A 56 -15.37 -3.44 -18.71
N PRO A 57 -14.85 -2.29 -18.26
CA PRO A 57 -13.42 -1.96 -18.31
C PRO A 57 -12.53 -3.04 -17.69
N ASN A 58 -11.42 -3.38 -18.36
CA ASN A 58 -10.36 -4.20 -17.79
C ASN A 58 -9.34 -3.31 -17.05
N LEU A 59 -9.38 -3.32 -15.74
CA LEU A 59 -8.52 -2.51 -14.87
C LEU A 59 -7.21 -3.27 -14.60
N ASP A 60 -6.41 -3.47 -15.63
CA ASP A 60 -5.08 -4.07 -15.48
C ASP A 60 -4.00 -3.01 -15.19
N VAL A 61 -2.78 -3.49 -14.88
CA VAL A 61 -1.67 -2.64 -14.46
C VAL A 61 -1.28 -1.59 -15.51
N LYS A 62 -1.33 -1.93 -16.80
CA LYS A 62 -0.97 -1.00 -17.88
C LYS A 62 -1.98 0.14 -18.01
N TYR A 63 -3.28 -0.19 -17.92
CA TYR A 63 -4.33 0.81 -17.90
C TYR A 63 -4.22 1.73 -16.67
N LEU A 64 -4.06 1.14 -15.48
CA LEU A 64 -3.99 1.91 -14.24
C LEU A 64 -2.73 2.78 -14.11
N ARG A 65 -1.67 2.50 -14.90
CA ARG A 65 -0.49 3.35 -15.03
C ARG A 65 -0.58 4.37 -16.15
N GLY A 66 -1.67 4.36 -16.93
CA GLY A 66 -1.79 5.22 -18.12
C GLY A 66 -0.89 4.81 -19.29
N GLU A 67 -0.36 3.58 -19.28
CA GLU A 67 0.51 3.05 -20.34
C GLU A 67 -0.29 2.51 -21.54
N ARG A 68 -1.59 2.42 -21.42
CA ARG A 68 -2.48 1.85 -22.43
C ARG A 68 -3.90 2.37 -22.29
N ASP A 69 -4.58 2.50 -23.43
CA ASP A 69 -6.01 2.82 -23.48
C ASP A 69 -6.88 1.74 -22.85
N LEU A 70 -8.09 2.12 -22.48
CA LEU A 70 -9.10 1.24 -21.92
C LEU A 70 -9.40 0.10 -22.88
N LYS A 71 -9.45 -1.13 -22.35
CA LYS A 71 -10.01 -2.31 -23.01
C LYS A 71 -11.19 -2.80 -22.20
N THR A 72 -12.17 -3.41 -22.86
CA THR A 72 -13.31 -4.03 -22.22
C THR A 72 -13.21 -5.54 -22.26
N LEU A 73 -13.85 -6.19 -21.31
CA LEU A 73 -14.04 -7.64 -21.20
C LEU A 73 -15.51 -7.91 -20.93
N THR A 74 -15.99 -9.08 -21.32
CA THR A 74 -17.36 -9.53 -21.05
C THR A 74 -17.48 -10.43 -19.82
N TYR A 75 -16.35 -10.78 -19.21
CA TYR A 75 -16.30 -11.59 -17.97
C TYR A 75 -15.07 -11.20 -17.15
N GLY A 76 -15.13 -11.40 -15.86
CA GLY A 76 -14.00 -11.15 -14.97
C GLY A 76 -14.40 -11.08 -13.49
N ARG A 77 -13.50 -10.58 -12.66
CA ARG A 77 -13.74 -10.31 -11.25
C ARG A 77 -14.10 -8.85 -11.07
N TYR A 78 -15.31 -8.60 -10.59
CA TYR A 78 -15.82 -7.24 -10.41
C TYR A 78 -15.02 -6.49 -9.34
N VAL A 79 -14.79 -5.22 -9.62
CA VAL A 79 -14.28 -4.23 -8.66
C VAL A 79 -15.00 -2.90 -8.86
N ALA A 80 -15.46 -2.32 -7.76
CA ALA A 80 -16.13 -1.02 -7.77
C ALA A 80 -15.12 0.12 -8.03
N ALA A 81 -15.62 1.27 -8.48
CA ALA A 81 -14.84 2.50 -8.49
C ALA A 81 -14.34 2.85 -7.07
N ASN A 82 -13.21 3.54 -6.99
CA ASN A 82 -12.58 3.94 -5.72
C ASN A 82 -12.06 2.79 -4.84
N SER A 83 -12.07 1.56 -5.33
CA SER A 83 -11.49 0.42 -4.65
C SER A 83 -9.96 0.41 -4.72
N LEU A 84 -9.32 -0.30 -3.80
CA LEU A 84 -7.88 -0.47 -3.80
C LEU A 84 -7.51 -1.83 -4.40
N LEU A 85 -6.59 -1.82 -5.34
CA LEU A 85 -6.00 -3.02 -5.95
C LEU A 85 -4.52 -3.07 -5.61
N ILE A 86 -4.05 -4.18 -5.03
CA ILE A 86 -2.63 -4.42 -4.79
C ILE A 86 -2.09 -5.40 -5.83
N LEU A 87 -0.97 -5.05 -6.45
CA LEU A 87 -0.28 -5.91 -7.41
C LEU A 87 0.37 -7.08 -6.65
N VAL A 88 -0.04 -8.30 -6.96
CA VAL A 88 0.48 -9.52 -6.32
C VAL A 88 1.41 -10.32 -7.22
N ASP A 89 1.36 -10.10 -8.54
CA ASP A 89 2.20 -10.80 -9.52
C ASP A 89 2.98 -9.80 -10.37
N GLY A 90 4.26 -10.06 -10.57
CA GLY A 90 5.17 -9.24 -11.37
C GLY A 90 6.24 -8.50 -10.57
N GLU A 91 7.10 -7.77 -11.31
CA GLU A 91 8.29 -7.11 -10.76
C GLU A 91 7.98 -6.05 -9.69
N ASN A 92 6.83 -5.37 -9.80
CA ASN A 92 6.42 -4.33 -8.87
C ASN A 92 5.36 -4.80 -7.86
N SER A 93 5.40 -6.09 -7.46
CA SER A 93 4.49 -6.62 -6.43
C SER A 93 4.51 -5.75 -5.17
N GLY A 94 3.32 -5.52 -4.61
CA GLY A 94 3.12 -4.60 -3.47
C GLY A 94 2.73 -3.17 -3.88
N GLU A 95 2.72 -2.85 -5.17
CA GLU A 95 2.19 -1.56 -5.65
C GLU A 95 0.67 -1.53 -5.51
N VAL A 96 0.13 -0.43 -4.99
CA VAL A 96 -1.30 -0.25 -4.78
C VAL A 96 -1.84 0.81 -5.72
N PHE A 97 -2.98 0.53 -6.32
CA PHE A 97 -3.72 1.42 -7.21
C PHE A 97 -5.12 1.66 -6.66
N ARG A 98 -5.64 2.87 -6.84
CA ARG A 98 -7.05 3.18 -6.63
C ARG A 98 -7.76 3.13 -7.98
N THR A 99 -8.87 2.40 -8.07
CA THR A 99 -9.62 2.28 -9.32
C THR A 99 -10.33 3.60 -9.65
N PRO A 100 -10.12 4.18 -10.84
CA PRO A 100 -10.78 5.42 -11.22
C PRO A 100 -12.27 5.20 -11.56
N ILE A 101 -12.62 4.01 -12.01
CA ILE A 101 -13.95 3.58 -12.43
C ILE A 101 -14.21 2.14 -11.97
N GLU A 102 -15.45 1.67 -12.05
CA GLU A 102 -15.77 0.26 -11.87
C GLU A 102 -15.32 -0.57 -13.08
N GLY A 103 -15.07 -1.85 -12.89
CA GLY A 103 -14.65 -2.73 -13.96
C GLY A 103 -14.28 -4.13 -13.53
N TYR A 104 -13.51 -4.81 -14.36
CA TYR A 104 -12.93 -6.09 -14.03
C TYR A 104 -11.49 -5.94 -13.55
N GLN A 105 -11.22 -6.51 -12.40
CA GLN A 105 -9.89 -6.59 -11.80
C GLN A 105 -8.92 -7.33 -12.73
N GLY A 106 -7.78 -6.72 -13.04
CA GLY A 106 -6.71 -7.40 -13.77
C GLY A 106 -6.19 -8.62 -13.00
N SER A 107 -5.81 -9.67 -13.73
CA SER A 107 -5.45 -10.98 -13.16
C SER A 107 -4.28 -10.95 -12.17
N THR A 108 -3.42 -9.93 -12.26
CA THR A 108 -2.24 -9.74 -11.40
C THR A 108 -2.54 -9.04 -10.08
N PHE A 109 -3.79 -8.65 -9.85
CA PHE A 109 -4.22 -7.91 -8.68
C PHE A 109 -4.99 -8.77 -7.67
N LYS A 110 -5.02 -8.29 -6.43
CA LYS A 110 -6.02 -8.59 -5.40
C LYS A 110 -6.67 -7.28 -4.93
N GLN A 111 -7.92 -7.36 -4.51
CA GLN A 111 -8.56 -6.23 -3.83
C GLN A 111 -7.99 -6.13 -2.42
N LEU A 112 -7.62 -4.91 -2.03
CA LEU A 112 -7.10 -4.59 -0.70
C LEU A 112 -8.23 -3.94 0.10
N HIS A 113 -8.71 -4.61 1.14
CA HIS A 113 -9.71 -4.08 2.06
C HIS A 113 -9.02 -3.69 3.36
N ILE A 114 -9.15 -2.42 3.73
CA ILE A 114 -8.57 -1.86 4.96
C ILE A 114 -9.65 -1.84 6.04
N ALA A 115 -9.28 -2.15 7.27
CA ALA A 115 -10.18 -2.12 8.41
C ALA A 115 -10.72 -0.69 8.66
N GLU A 116 -11.98 -0.56 9.06
CA GLU A 116 -12.68 0.73 9.19
C GLU A 116 -12.05 1.67 10.22
N ASN A 117 -11.38 1.12 11.23
CA ASN A 117 -10.69 1.88 12.29
C ASN A 117 -9.30 2.35 11.87
N ILE A 118 -8.87 2.12 10.63
CA ILE A 118 -7.57 2.53 10.10
C ILE A 118 -7.79 3.56 8.98
N HIS A 119 -7.07 4.67 9.05
CA HIS A 119 -7.08 5.66 7.98
C HIS A 119 -6.44 5.05 6.71
N THR A 120 -7.17 5.04 5.63
CA THR A 120 -6.77 4.40 4.37
C THR A 120 -5.39 4.87 3.90
N ASP A 121 -5.19 6.18 3.75
CA ASP A 121 -3.95 6.71 3.20
C ASP A 121 -2.78 6.53 4.19
N TYR A 122 -3.04 6.47 5.50
CA TYR A 122 -2.02 6.09 6.48
C TYR A 122 -1.46 4.70 6.16
N LEU A 123 -2.34 3.70 5.99
CA LEU A 123 -1.90 2.34 5.70
C LEU A 123 -1.25 2.23 4.32
N LEU A 124 -1.72 3.00 3.32
CA LEU A 124 -1.07 3.07 2.00
C LEU A 124 0.35 3.61 2.08
N HIS A 125 0.61 4.65 2.88
CA HIS A 125 1.97 5.13 3.14
C HIS A 125 2.83 4.05 3.79
N VAL A 126 2.31 3.32 4.78
CA VAL A 126 3.03 2.21 5.41
C VAL A 126 3.36 1.11 4.40
N ILE A 127 2.40 0.68 3.59
CA ILE A 127 2.64 -0.32 2.52
C ILE A 127 3.72 0.19 1.56
N ASN A 128 3.67 1.46 1.16
CA ASN A 128 4.64 2.05 0.26
C ASN A 128 6.06 2.09 0.84
N LEU A 129 6.21 2.34 2.13
CA LEU A 129 7.51 2.25 2.82
C LEU A 129 8.11 0.85 2.73
N HIS A 130 7.28 -0.20 2.77
CA HIS A 130 7.74 -1.59 2.65
C HIS A 130 7.93 -2.08 1.21
N ARG A 131 7.58 -1.28 0.20
CA ARG A 131 7.62 -1.72 -1.21
C ARG A 131 8.98 -2.28 -1.65
N LYS A 132 10.08 -1.67 -1.22
CA LYS A 132 11.43 -2.16 -1.55
C LYS A 132 11.65 -3.57 -0.99
N SER A 133 11.40 -3.77 0.31
CA SER A 133 11.53 -5.07 0.96
C SER A 133 10.60 -6.13 0.35
N LEU A 134 9.36 -5.78 0.05
CA LEU A 134 8.41 -6.68 -0.61
C LEU A 134 8.87 -7.11 -2.01
N ARG A 135 9.49 -6.19 -2.76
CA ARG A 135 10.08 -6.46 -4.08
C ARG A 135 11.31 -7.37 -4.01
N GLU A 136 12.17 -7.15 -3.03
CA GLU A 136 13.42 -7.90 -2.88
C GLU A 136 13.18 -9.33 -2.36
N ASN A 137 12.09 -9.56 -1.62
CA ASN A 137 11.74 -10.84 -1.01
C ASN A 137 10.59 -11.58 -1.75
N LYS A 138 10.44 -11.33 -3.06
CA LYS A 138 9.47 -12.05 -3.90
C LYS A 138 9.71 -13.55 -3.91
N ILE A 139 8.65 -14.31 -4.17
CA ILE A 139 8.68 -15.76 -4.33
C ILE A 139 8.49 -16.10 -5.81
N GLY A 140 9.22 -17.08 -6.30
CA GLY A 140 9.17 -17.55 -7.68
C GLY A 140 10.22 -16.91 -8.59
N SER A 141 10.79 -17.72 -9.48
CA SER A 141 11.88 -17.29 -10.37
C SER A 141 11.40 -16.86 -11.76
N ALA A 142 10.33 -17.46 -12.29
CA ALA A 142 9.83 -17.18 -13.64
C ALA A 142 8.82 -16.01 -13.64
N ILE A 143 7.87 -16.01 -12.71
CA ILE A 143 6.96 -14.89 -12.47
C ILE A 143 7.07 -14.56 -10.98
N PRO A 144 7.66 -13.41 -10.63
CA PRO A 144 7.78 -13.00 -9.25
C PRO A 144 6.40 -12.75 -8.62
N HIS A 145 6.17 -13.29 -7.43
CA HIS A 145 4.93 -13.11 -6.68
C HIS A 145 5.18 -12.40 -5.36
N LEU A 146 4.22 -11.61 -4.91
CA LEU A 146 4.21 -11.02 -3.58
C LEU A 146 4.31 -12.12 -2.51
N ASN A 147 5.31 -12.03 -1.65
CA ASN A 147 5.39 -12.88 -0.48
C ASN A 147 4.28 -12.51 0.51
N LYS A 148 3.11 -13.14 0.34
CA LYS A 148 1.93 -12.86 1.18
C LYS A 148 2.18 -13.16 2.65
N LYS A 149 3.06 -14.12 2.98
CA LYS A 149 3.41 -14.42 4.37
C LYS A 149 4.17 -13.24 4.99
N GLN A 150 5.16 -12.73 4.27
CA GLN A 150 5.92 -11.55 4.70
C GLN A 150 5.01 -10.32 4.78
N PHE A 151 4.18 -10.06 3.76
CA PHE A 151 3.23 -8.95 3.77
C PHE A 151 2.32 -8.97 5.00
N LYS A 152 1.73 -10.13 5.31
CA LYS A 152 0.85 -10.32 6.47
C LYS A 152 1.57 -10.13 7.81
N ALA A 153 2.85 -10.43 7.87
CA ALA A 153 3.68 -10.36 9.08
C ALA A 153 4.34 -8.99 9.29
N ILE A 154 4.16 -8.02 8.37
CA ILE A 154 4.66 -6.66 8.58
C ILE A 154 4.07 -6.09 9.87
N GLU A 155 4.92 -5.72 10.80
CA GLU A 155 4.53 -5.04 12.03
C GLU A 155 4.36 -3.55 11.75
N VAL A 156 3.14 -3.04 11.99
CA VAL A 156 2.74 -1.67 11.71
C VAL A 156 2.55 -0.93 13.03
N PRO A 157 3.28 0.17 13.27
CA PRO A 157 2.96 1.06 14.38
C PRO A 157 1.66 1.81 14.07
N VAL A 158 0.65 1.62 14.90
CA VAL A 158 -0.70 2.19 14.73
C VAL A 158 -0.97 3.25 15.78
N PRO A 159 -0.94 4.53 15.42
CA PRO A 159 -1.35 5.63 16.30
C PRO A 159 -2.87 5.69 16.45
N PRO A 160 -3.40 6.41 17.44
CA PRO A 160 -4.80 6.77 17.48
C PRO A 160 -5.28 7.40 16.17
N TYR A 161 -6.52 7.14 15.77
CA TYR A 161 -7.04 7.53 14.44
C TYR A 161 -6.82 9.03 14.12
N ASN A 162 -7.05 9.92 15.09
CA ASN A 162 -6.81 11.36 14.89
C ASN A 162 -5.34 11.71 14.61
N GLU A 163 -4.41 10.90 15.10
CA GLU A 163 -2.98 11.07 14.78
C GLU A 163 -2.67 10.53 13.40
N GLN A 164 -3.29 9.42 12.97
CA GLN A 164 -3.16 8.93 11.59
C GLN A 164 -3.56 10.02 10.59
N VAL A 165 -4.69 10.70 10.83
CA VAL A 165 -5.15 11.84 10.00
C VAL A 165 -4.11 12.95 9.93
N LYS A 166 -3.53 13.34 11.07
CA LYS A 166 -2.49 14.40 11.12
C LYS A 166 -1.21 13.99 10.39
N ILE A 167 -0.81 12.73 10.51
CA ILE A 167 0.36 12.18 9.81
C ILE A 167 0.15 12.24 8.31
N VAL A 168 -1.01 11.79 7.82
CA VAL A 168 -1.35 11.84 6.39
C VAL A 168 -1.35 13.28 5.88
N ALA A 169 -1.97 14.21 6.60
CA ALA A 169 -1.98 15.63 6.22
C ALA A 169 -0.56 16.22 6.15
N ALA A 170 0.32 15.85 7.09
CA ALA A 170 1.71 16.30 7.11
C ALA A 170 2.52 15.74 5.91
N ILE A 171 2.32 14.45 5.57
CA ILE A 171 2.96 13.81 4.42
C ILE A 171 2.51 14.48 3.12
N ASN A 172 1.21 14.66 2.93
CA ASN A 172 0.65 15.30 1.73
C ASN A 172 1.20 16.72 1.57
N SER A 173 1.21 17.52 2.66
CA SER A 173 1.77 18.88 2.61
C SER A 173 3.27 18.91 2.27
N ALA A 174 4.03 17.90 2.71
CA ALA A 174 5.44 17.79 2.34
C ALA A 174 5.63 17.42 0.86
N GLN A 175 4.80 16.52 0.34
CA GLN A 175 4.80 16.14 -1.08
C GLN A 175 4.45 17.34 -1.98
N ASP A 176 3.36 18.07 -1.67
CA ASP A 176 2.95 19.27 -2.43
C ASP A 176 4.08 20.32 -2.51
N ARG A 177 4.83 20.50 -1.42
CA ARG A 177 5.98 21.42 -1.42
C ARG A 177 7.14 20.93 -2.29
N LEU A 178 7.40 19.62 -2.27
CA LEU A 178 8.44 19.02 -3.13
C LEU A 178 8.05 19.15 -4.60
N ASP A 179 6.80 18.86 -4.96
CA ASP A 179 6.29 19.01 -6.33
C ASP A 179 6.40 20.46 -6.80
N THR A 180 6.02 21.43 -5.96
CA THR A 180 6.19 22.85 -6.25
C THR A 180 7.65 23.25 -6.50
N ILE A 181 8.59 22.69 -5.72
CA ILE A 181 10.03 22.95 -5.93
C ILE A 181 10.51 22.35 -7.25
N MET A 182 10.08 21.13 -7.56
CA MET A 182 10.47 20.43 -8.79
C MET A 182 9.92 21.11 -10.05
N GLU A 183 8.71 21.69 -10.00
CA GLU A 183 8.12 22.44 -11.12
C GLU A 183 8.83 23.78 -11.39
N ASN A 184 9.57 24.32 -10.41
CA ASN A 184 10.30 25.59 -10.52
C ASN A 184 11.80 25.42 -10.82
N LEU A 185 12.27 24.19 -11.05
CA LEU A 185 13.65 23.87 -11.47
C LEU A 185 13.74 23.61 -12.98
#